data_8be4f83da926db64a0c71d15c3368a25
#
_entry.id   8be4f83da926db64a0c71d15c3368a25
#
_cell.length_a   1.000
_cell.length_b   1.000
_cell.length_c   1.000
_cell.angle_alpha   90.00
_cell.angle_beta   90.00
_cell.angle_gamma   90.00
#
_symmetry.space_group_name_H-M   'P 1'
#
loop_
_entity.id
_entity.type
_entity.pdbx_description
1 polymer ?
#
loop_
_entity_poly.entity_id
_entity_poly.type
_entity_poly.pdbx_seq_one_letter_code
_entity_poly.pdbx_strand_id
1 'polypeptide(L)'
;IKLNNSTSLKYNFSIDQSYKDINYSEIGADIDLNKNTKFNISYLEEKNHIGQNEYIKSNIDFEIGEFNSLSFSAKRNLLTNSAEFYNLSYDYINDCLKAGIVFRREFYSDRDIEPDNSLMFRISIVPFANINSPKVSRWKAIIL
;
A
#
# COMPACT_ATOMS: atom_id res chain seq x y z
N ILE A 1 -14.05 10.44 11.11
CA ILE A 1 -15.39 11.03 10.93
C ILE A 1 -16.12 10.24 9.86
N LYS A 2 -17.29 9.72 10.16
CA LYS A 2 -18.19 9.08 9.18
C LYS A 2 -19.05 10.15 8.51
N LEU A 3 -18.93 10.30 7.18
CA LEU A 3 -19.77 11.23 6.41
C LEU A 3 -21.11 10.58 6.03
N ASN A 4 -21.06 9.32 5.64
CA ASN A 4 -22.23 8.49 5.34
C ASN A 4 -21.90 7.00 5.57
N ASN A 5 -22.75 6.07 5.15
CA ASN A 5 -22.52 4.63 5.32
C ASN A 5 -21.37 4.08 4.47
N SER A 6 -20.98 4.78 3.41
CA SER A 6 -19.97 4.36 2.45
C SER A 6 -18.71 5.23 2.43
N THR A 7 -18.65 6.31 3.23
CA THR A 7 -17.50 7.21 3.21
C THR A 7 -17.09 7.61 4.62
N SER A 8 -15.84 7.43 4.95
CA SER A 8 -15.25 7.89 6.20
C SER A 8 -13.99 8.71 5.95
N LEU A 9 -13.78 9.75 6.76
CA LEU A 9 -12.56 10.54 6.79
C LEU A 9 -11.76 10.22 8.04
N LYS A 10 -10.45 10.14 7.87
CA LYS A 10 -9.47 9.94 8.94
C LYS A 10 -8.51 11.11 8.96
N TYR A 11 -8.14 11.54 10.14
CA TYR A 11 -7.09 12.53 10.35
C TYR A 11 -6.20 12.07 11.51
N ASN A 12 -4.93 11.90 11.21
CA ASN A 12 -3.90 11.53 12.17
C ASN A 12 -2.84 12.64 12.18
N PHE A 13 -2.32 12.98 13.34
CA PHE A 13 -1.25 13.96 13.46
C PHE A 13 -0.34 13.62 14.64
N SER A 14 0.89 14.06 14.57
CA SER A 14 1.86 14.04 15.65
C SER A 14 2.43 15.44 15.87
N ILE A 15 2.49 15.86 17.12
CA ILE A 15 3.00 17.15 17.54
C ILE A 15 4.36 16.93 18.20
N ASP A 16 5.28 17.87 18.00
CA ASP A 16 6.57 17.90 18.65
C ASP A 16 6.45 17.97 20.18
N GLN A 17 7.48 17.55 20.92
CA GLN A 17 7.55 17.63 22.38
C GLN A 17 7.38 19.05 22.94
N SER A 18 7.71 20.07 22.15
CA SER A 18 7.50 21.48 22.50
C SER A 18 6.07 21.97 22.28
N TYR A 19 5.18 21.15 21.69
CA TYR A 19 3.80 21.47 21.30
C TYR A 19 3.67 22.66 20.32
N LYS A 20 4.74 23.00 19.61
CA LYS A 20 4.76 24.14 18.72
C LYS A 20 4.53 23.78 17.24
N ASP A 21 5.04 22.61 16.84
CA ASP A 21 5.05 22.21 15.44
C ASP A 21 4.37 20.83 15.24
N ILE A 22 3.66 20.70 14.15
CA ILE A 22 3.12 19.41 13.69
C ILE A 22 4.21 18.75 12.84
N ASN A 23 4.76 17.64 13.36
CA ASN A 23 5.82 16.89 12.67
C ASN A 23 5.27 15.93 11.62
N TYR A 24 4.04 15.50 11.78
CA TYR A 24 3.37 14.54 10.92
C TYR A 24 1.88 14.86 10.86
N SER A 25 1.33 14.87 9.67
CA SER A 25 -0.11 14.93 9.45
C SER A 25 -0.51 14.01 8.31
N GLU A 26 -1.61 13.29 8.49
CA GLU A 26 -2.20 12.42 7.48
C GLU A 26 -3.70 12.68 7.41
N ILE A 27 -4.19 12.99 6.23
CA ILE A 27 -5.62 13.09 5.92
C ILE A 27 -5.95 11.96 4.97
N GLY A 28 -6.91 11.14 5.33
CA GLY A 28 -7.33 10.00 4.52
C GLY A 28 -8.85 9.94 4.34
N ALA A 29 -9.24 9.30 3.25
CA ALA A 29 -10.63 8.95 2.98
C ALA A 29 -10.73 7.48 2.62
N ASP A 30 -11.67 6.78 3.26
CA ASP A 30 -12.08 5.44 2.86
C ASP A 30 -13.46 5.55 2.20
N ILE A 31 -13.60 4.94 1.03
CA ILE A 31 -14.80 5.02 0.21
C ILE A 31 -15.18 3.60 -0.21
N ASP A 32 -16.33 3.14 0.24
CA ASP A 32 -16.95 1.91 -0.26
C ASP A 32 -17.72 2.24 -1.54
N LEU A 33 -17.11 1.98 -2.72
CA LEU A 33 -17.71 2.26 -4.03
C LEU A 33 -18.92 1.37 -4.28
N ASN A 34 -18.81 0.12 -3.87
CA ASN A 34 -19.88 -0.87 -3.86
C ASN A 34 -19.57 -1.96 -2.82
N LYS A 35 -20.40 -3.00 -2.72
CA LYS A 35 -20.21 -4.10 -1.74
C LYS A 35 -18.86 -4.81 -1.88
N ASN A 36 -18.31 -4.84 -3.09
CA ASN A 36 -17.12 -5.62 -3.44
C ASN A 36 -15.89 -4.75 -3.75
N THR A 37 -16.03 -3.41 -3.70
CA THR A 37 -14.95 -2.50 -4.09
C THR A 37 -14.78 -1.42 -3.04
N LYS A 38 -13.58 -1.36 -2.47
CA LYS A 38 -13.17 -0.36 -1.50
C LYS A 38 -12.03 0.46 -2.06
N PHE A 39 -12.10 1.75 -1.90
CA PHE A 39 -11.06 2.70 -2.28
C PHE A 39 -10.59 3.48 -1.06
N ASN A 40 -9.28 3.54 -0.89
CA ASN A 40 -8.65 4.35 0.14
C ASN A 40 -7.68 5.33 -0.53
N ILE A 41 -7.69 6.57 -0.10
CA ILE A 41 -6.71 7.58 -0.48
C ILE A 41 -6.26 8.32 0.77
N SER A 42 -4.97 8.56 0.91
CA SER A 42 -4.43 9.40 1.96
C SER A 42 -3.34 10.34 1.44
N TYR A 43 -3.35 11.56 1.97
CA TYR A 43 -2.27 12.53 1.85
C TYR A 43 -1.54 12.59 3.18
N LEU A 44 -0.22 12.51 3.11
CA LEU A 44 0.67 12.47 4.26
C LEU A 44 1.73 13.55 4.08
N GLU A 45 1.90 14.38 5.09
CA GLU A 45 2.96 15.39 5.21
C GLU A 45 3.80 15.08 6.45
N GLU A 46 5.11 14.98 6.26
CA GLU A 46 6.09 14.76 7.33
C GLU A 46 7.10 15.89 7.32
N LYS A 47 7.26 16.56 8.47
CA LYS A 47 8.20 17.67 8.69
C LYS A 47 9.19 17.28 9.78
N ASN A 48 10.43 17.73 9.65
CA ASN A 48 11.43 17.74 10.72
C ASN A 48 12.01 16.39 11.20
N HIS A 49 11.70 15.24 10.58
CA HIS A 49 12.30 13.97 11.04
C HIS A 49 13.50 13.55 10.17
N ILE A 50 13.33 13.40 8.86
CA ILE A 50 14.40 13.03 7.91
C ILE A 50 14.34 13.98 6.69
N GLY A 51 13.91 15.20 6.90
CA GLY A 51 13.60 16.16 5.86
C GLY A 51 12.10 16.37 5.70
N GLN A 52 11.74 17.12 4.71
CA GLN A 52 10.37 17.42 4.37
C GLN A 52 9.90 16.40 3.34
N ASN A 53 8.84 15.67 3.63
CA ASN A 53 8.28 14.66 2.75
C ASN A 53 6.77 14.85 2.60
N GLU A 54 6.29 14.77 1.38
CA GLU A 54 4.88 14.81 1.06
C GLU A 54 4.52 13.62 0.17
N TYR A 55 3.51 12.86 0.57
CA TYR A 55 3.10 11.65 -0.13
C TYR A 55 1.61 11.63 -0.38
N ILE A 56 1.24 11.10 -1.52
CA ILE A 56 -0.10 10.59 -1.76
C ILE A 56 -0.05 9.07 -1.88
N LYS A 57 -0.93 8.42 -1.15
CA LYS A 57 -1.07 6.97 -1.12
C LYS A 57 -2.48 6.60 -1.52
N SER A 58 -2.63 5.65 -2.41
CA SER A 58 -3.93 5.15 -2.82
C SER A 58 -3.94 3.63 -2.80
N ASN A 59 -5.09 3.08 -2.45
CA ASN A 59 -5.35 1.66 -2.46
C ASN A 59 -6.75 1.40 -3.00
N ILE A 60 -6.88 0.39 -3.83
CA ILE A 60 -8.18 -0.11 -4.29
C ILE A 60 -8.22 -1.62 -4.11
N ASP A 61 -9.27 -2.10 -3.46
CA ASP A 61 -9.50 -3.49 -3.16
C ASP A 61 -10.77 -3.96 -3.86
N PHE A 62 -10.67 -5.10 -4.55
CA PHE A 62 -11.77 -5.77 -5.23
C PHE A 62 -11.98 -7.16 -4.64
N GLU A 63 -13.16 -7.45 -4.15
CA GLU A 63 -13.58 -8.79 -3.78
C GLU A 63 -14.17 -9.48 -5.01
N ILE A 64 -13.56 -10.60 -5.44
CA ILE A 64 -13.94 -11.36 -6.63
C ILE A 64 -14.55 -12.68 -6.18
N GLY A 65 -15.87 -12.73 -6.12
CA GLY A 65 -16.57 -13.88 -5.55
C GLY A 65 -16.37 -13.97 -4.03
N GLU A 66 -16.43 -15.19 -3.52
CA GLU A 66 -16.43 -15.45 -2.07
C GLU A 66 -15.02 -15.58 -1.48
N PHE A 67 -14.06 -16.05 -2.29
CA PHE A 67 -12.74 -16.46 -1.81
C PHE A 67 -11.57 -15.67 -2.39
N ASN A 68 -11.81 -14.77 -3.33
CA ASN A 68 -10.73 -14.11 -4.04
C ASN A 68 -10.78 -12.59 -3.84
N SER A 69 -9.62 -11.99 -3.73
CA SER A 69 -9.47 -10.54 -3.72
C SER A 69 -8.29 -10.09 -4.55
N LEU A 70 -8.43 -8.93 -5.17
CA LEU A 70 -7.39 -8.24 -5.92
C LEU A 70 -7.21 -6.86 -5.30
N SER A 71 -5.98 -6.51 -4.96
CA SER A 71 -5.65 -5.20 -4.41
C SER A 71 -4.58 -4.53 -5.25
N PHE A 72 -4.77 -3.25 -5.50
CA PHE A 72 -3.75 -2.40 -6.11
C PHE A 72 -3.46 -1.22 -5.19
N SER A 73 -2.19 -0.99 -4.88
CA SER A 73 -1.75 0.15 -4.09
C SER A 73 -0.60 0.89 -4.75
N ALA A 74 -0.60 2.21 -4.59
CA ALA A 74 0.42 3.09 -5.12
C ALA A 74 0.79 4.14 -4.08
N LYS A 75 2.06 4.54 -4.08
CA LYS A 75 2.57 5.66 -3.30
C LYS A 75 3.40 6.57 -4.20
N ARG A 76 3.15 7.86 -4.14
CA ARG A 76 3.86 8.88 -4.90
C ARG A 76 4.38 9.96 -3.96
N ASN A 77 5.64 10.32 -4.13
CA ASN A 77 6.23 11.49 -3.50
C ASN A 77 5.86 12.73 -4.30
N LEU A 78 5.25 13.72 -3.67
CA LEU A 78 4.78 14.94 -4.33
C LEU A 78 5.89 15.98 -4.47
N LEU A 79 6.89 15.99 -3.58
CA LEU A 79 8.01 16.93 -3.64
C LEU A 79 8.94 16.58 -4.81
N THR A 80 9.25 15.31 -4.98
CA THR A 80 10.11 14.83 -6.08
C THR A 80 9.31 14.51 -7.35
N ASN A 81 7.98 14.56 -7.26
CA ASN A 81 7.04 14.19 -8.32
C ASN A 81 7.30 12.78 -8.88
N SER A 82 7.77 11.85 -8.05
CA SER A 82 8.16 10.49 -8.43
C SER A 82 7.25 9.46 -7.76
N ALA A 83 7.00 8.35 -8.46
CA ALA A 83 6.41 7.17 -7.84
C ALA A 83 7.43 6.54 -6.90
N GLU A 84 6.98 6.05 -5.72
CA GLU A 84 7.82 5.27 -4.82
C GLU A 84 7.60 3.79 -5.01
N PHE A 85 6.35 3.38 -5.12
CA PHE A 85 6.03 2.00 -5.47
C PHE A 85 4.65 1.86 -6.10
N TYR A 86 4.50 0.78 -6.86
CA TYR A 86 3.24 0.16 -7.24
C TYR A 86 3.22 -1.27 -6.73
N ASN A 87 2.08 -1.67 -6.18
CA ASN A 87 1.89 -2.98 -5.59
C ASN A 87 0.57 -3.58 -6.09
N LEU A 88 0.63 -4.77 -6.67
CA LEU A 88 -0.53 -5.53 -7.09
C LEU A 88 -0.53 -6.84 -6.34
N SER A 89 -1.60 -7.15 -5.65
CA SER A 89 -1.74 -8.43 -4.94
C SER A 89 -3.02 -9.13 -5.32
N TYR A 90 -2.93 -10.43 -5.44
CA TYR A 90 -4.05 -11.34 -5.57
C TYR A 90 -4.02 -12.31 -4.40
N ASP A 91 -5.11 -12.44 -3.68
CA ASP A 91 -5.25 -13.32 -2.54
C ASP A 91 -6.46 -14.25 -2.72
N TYR A 92 -6.23 -15.53 -2.43
CA TYR A 92 -7.26 -16.54 -2.27
C TYR A 92 -7.37 -16.90 -0.80
N ILE A 93 -8.55 -16.85 -0.22
CA ILE A 93 -8.79 -17.07 1.20
C ILE A 93 -10.02 -17.97 1.34
N ASN A 94 -9.83 -19.13 1.95
CA ASN A 94 -10.93 -19.97 2.44
C ASN A 94 -10.68 -20.38 3.90
N ASP A 95 -11.54 -21.20 4.47
CA ASP A 95 -11.49 -21.58 5.89
C ASP A 95 -10.17 -22.25 6.32
N CYS A 96 -9.47 -22.92 5.38
CA CYS A 96 -8.28 -23.70 5.66
C CYS A 96 -7.01 -23.14 5.05
N LEU A 97 -7.11 -22.36 3.97
CA LEU A 97 -5.97 -21.90 3.18
C LEU A 97 -6.09 -20.40 2.86
N LYS A 98 -5.00 -19.71 3.08
CA LYS A 98 -4.76 -18.38 2.56
C LYS A 98 -3.54 -18.42 1.65
N ALA A 99 -3.72 -18.17 0.37
CA ALA A 99 -2.64 -18.14 -0.62
C ALA A 99 -2.68 -16.79 -1.35
N GLY A 100 -1.52 -16.19 -1.58
CA GLY A 100 -1.45 -14.90 -2.24
C GLY A 100 -0.17 -14.71 -3.05
N ILE A 101 -0.29 -13.90 -4.09
CA ILE A 101 0.81 -13.46 -4.94
C ILE A 101 0.84 -11.93 -4.87
N VAL A 102 2.02 -11.38 -4.62
CA VAL A 102 2.24 -9.94 -4.59
C VAL A 102 3.33 -9.60 -5.59
N PHE A 103 2.97 -8.80 -6.59
CA PHE A 103 3.92 -8.14 -7.48
C PHE A 103 4.13 -6.72 -6.99
N ARG A 104 5.39 -6.32 -6.79
CA ARG A 104 5.76 -4.98 -6.34
C ARG A 104 6.84 -4.40 -7.24
N ARG A 105 6.64 -3.17 -7.66
CA ARG A 105 7.65 -2.36 -8.33
C ARG A 105 7.99 -1.18 -7.44
N GLU A 106 9.26 -1.08 -7.04
CA GLU A 106 9.80 0.02 -6.25
C GLU A 106 10.62 0.94 -7.15
N PHE A 107 10.51 2.24 -6.91
CA PHE A 107 11.28 3.27 -7.61
C PHE A 107 12.15 3.96 -6.58
N TYR A 108 13.42 4.11 -6.91
CA TYR A 108 14.37 4.81 -6.05
C TYR A 108 14.58 6.23 -6.58
N SER A 109 14.75 7.20 -5.68
CA SER A 109 15.04 8.60 -6.06
C SER A 109 16.48 8.79 -6.52
N ASP A 110 17.35 7.82 -6.26
CA ASP A 110 18.74 7.83 -6.69
C ASP A 110 18.83 7.40 -8.16
N ARG A 111 19.48 8.23 -9.00
CA ARG A 111 19.60 8.00 -10.44
C ARG A 111 20.47 6.78 -10.79
N ASP A 112 21.30 6.34 -9.86
CA ASP A 112 22.21 5.20 -10.04
C ASP A 112 21.54 3.85 -9.71
N ILE A 113 20.31 3.86 -9.15
CA ILE A 113 19.59 2.64 -8.77
C ILE A 113 18.40 2.43 -9.71
N GLU A 114 18.44 1.32 -10.45
CA GLU A 114 17.33 0.91 -11.31
C GLU A 114 16.10 0.51 -10.48
N PRO A 115 14.89 0.75 -10.99
CA PRO A 115 13.65 0.28 -10.35
C PRO A 115 13.70 -1.23 -10.10
N ASP A 116 13.36 -1.65 -8.89
CA ASP A 116 13.33 -3.07 -8.52
C ASP A 116 11.93 -3.65 -8.68
N ASN A 117 11.85 -4.82 -9.30
CA ASN A 117 10.61 -5.59 -9.41
C ASN A 117 10.74 -6.82 -8.52
N SER A 118 9.78 -7.03 -7.66
CA SER A 118 9.73 -8.19 -6.78
C SER A 118 8.41 -8.94 -6.90
N LEU A 119 8.51 -10.27 -6.84
CA LEU A 119 7.37 -11.17 -6.75
C LEU A 119 7.48 -11.95 -5.44
N MET A 120 6.40 -11.97 -4.68
CA MET A 120 6.32 -12.68 -3.41
C MET A 120 5.12 -13.62 -3.42
N PHE A 121 5.32 -14.81 -2.85
CA PHE A 121 4.24 -15.76 -2.61
C PHE A 121 4.00 -15.84 -1.10
N ARG A 122 2.74 -15.89 -0.71
CA ARG A 122 2.31 -16.12 0.67
C ARG A 122 1.42 -17.35 0.70
N ILE A 123 1.70 -18.25 1.62
CA ILE A 123 0.84 -19.41 1.89
C ILE A 123 0.70 -19.52 3.40
N SER A 124 -0.53 -19.57 3.87
CA SER A 124 -0.86 -19.77 5.28
C SER A 124 -1.94 -20.84 5.36
N ILE A 125 -1.66 -21.88 6.13
CA ILE A 125 -2.60 -22.97 6.40
C ILE A 125 -3.15 -22.75 7.81
N VAL A 126 -4.42 -22.44 7.90
CA VAL A 126 -5.11 -22.22 9.18
C VAL A 126 -5.61 -23.59 9.68
N PRO A 127 -5.32 -24.02 10.93
CA PRO A 127 -4.63 -23.29 12.01
C PRO A 127 -3.11 -23.56 12.14
N PHE A 128 -2.43 -24.19 11.19
CA PHE A 128 -1.16 -24.89 11.46
C PHE A 128 0.13 -24.17 11.06
N ALA A 129 0.19 -23.38 9.97
CA ALA A 129 1.47 -22.78 9.56
C ALA A 129 1.30 -21.54 8.67
N ASN A 130 2.24 -20.60 8.82
CA ASN A 130 2.43 -19.48 7.90
C ASN A 130 3.78 -19.63 7.19
N ILE A 131 3.77 -19.68 5.87
CA ILE A 131 4.96 -19.75 5.04
C ILE A 131 4.98 -18.50 4.15
N ASN A 132 5.98 -17.65 4.34
CA ASN A 132 6.24 -16.51 3.48
C ASN A 132 7.52 -16.78 2.68
N SER A 133 7.45 -16.66 1.37
CA SER A 133 8.65 -16.74 0.54
C SER A 133 9.53 -15.51 0.73
N PRO A 134 10.86 -15.66 0.64
CA PRO A 134 11.74 -14.51 0.56
C PRO A 134 11.42 -13.68 -0.70
N LYS A 135 11.66 -12.39 -0.63
CA LYS A 135 11.57 -11.48 -1.77
C LYS A 135 12.47 -11.97 -2.90
N VAL A 136 11.91 -12.34 -4.03
CA VAL A 136 12.70 -12.65 -5.22
C VAL A 136 12.88 -11.35 -5.99
N SER A 137 14.01 -10.68 -5.76
CA SER A 137 14.43 -9.51 -6.51
C SER A 137 15.16 -9.93 -7.80
N ARG A 138 14.94 -9.19 -8.89
CA ARG A 138 15.48 -9.35 -10.24
C ARG A 138 14.78 -10.39 -11.12
N TRP A 139 13.66 -9.99 -11.68
CA TRP A 139 13.26 -10.50 -13.00
C TRP A 139 13.68 -9.47 -14.05
N LYS A 140 14.78 -9.73 -14.76
CA LYS A 140 15.00 -9.09 -16.07
C LYS A 140 13.98 -9.74 -17.00
N ALA A 141 12.98 -8.99 -17.43
CA ALA A 141 12.15 -9.40 -18.54
C ALA A 141 13.07 -9.48 -19.77
N ILE A 142 13.41 -10.69 -20.19
CA ILE A 142 13.98 -10.94 -21.51
C ILE A 142 12.80 -10.78 -22.47
N ILE A 143 12.68 -9.61 -23.08
CA ILE A 143 11.83 -9.40 -24.24
C ILE A 143 12.63 -9.99 -25.40
N LEU A 144 12.17 -11.12 -25.92
CA LEU A 144 12.53 -11.66 -27.24
C LEU A 144 11.79 -10.88 -28.31
#